data_583268d2b523d23f3b6017f7703be889
#
_entry.id   583268d2b523d23f3b6017f7703be889
#
_cell.length_a   1.000
_cell.length_b   1.000
_cell.length_c   1.000
_cell.angle_alpha   90.00
_cell.angle_beta   90.00
_cell.angle_gamma   90.00
#
_symmetry.space_group_name_H-M   'P 1'
#
loop_
_entity.id
_entity.type
_entity.pdbx_description
1 polymer ?
#
loop_
_entity_poly.entity_id
_entity_poly.type
_entity_poly.pdbx_seq_one_letter_code
_entity_poly.pdbx_strand_id
1 'polypeptide(L)'
;MAYWKWDPAFSVDIAVIDNQHKRIIDYINELGTVSMYHNKDKVHTVLVSLIDYTVSHFSFEESLMQEAGYSMLEAHKKVHFAFIERINFFKERYENGEDIAKQLMMDLQIWLINHIQHDDTDYKEIVQAMLQKKQIAPMEGQIKDGWLTTLIDKFFK
;
A
#
# COMPACT_ATOMS: atom_id res chain seq x y z
N MET A 1 -3.56 19.05 11.52
CA MET A 1 -3.79 18.20 10.33
C MET A 1 -4.84 17.16 10.63
N ALA A 2 -5.76 16.97 9.70
CA ALA A 2 -6.82 15.98 9.91
C ALA A 2 -6.25 14.56 9.86
N TYR A 3 -6.60 13.76 10.84
CA TYR A 3 -6.28 12.33 10.86
C TYR A 3 -7.08 11.62 9.77
N TRP A 4 -6.39 10.87 8.90
CA TRP A 4 -7.04 10.14 7.82
C TRP A 4 -7.57 8.80 8.33
N LYS A 5 -8.89 8.62 8.27
CA LYS A 5 -9.54 7.41 8.74
C LYS A 5 -9.87 6.48 7.57
N TRP A 6 -9.80 5.17 7.84
CA TRP A 6 -10.28 4.18 6.91
C TRP A 6 -11.78 4.35 6.66
N ASP A 7 -12.16 4.26 5.38
CA ASP A 7 -13.56 4.29 4.96
C ASP A 7 -13.88 2.96 4.26
N PRO A 8 -15.04 2.31 4.56
CA PRO A 8 -15.43 1.08 3.86
C PRO A 8 -15.45 1.20 2.33
N ALA A 9 -15.61 2.41 1.79
CA ALA A 9 -15.53 2.66 0.35
C ALA A 9 -14.15 2.35 -0.24
N PHE A 10 -13.10 2.24 0.59
CA PHE A 10 -11.76 1.87 0.16
C PHE A 10 -11.54 0.36 0.13
N SER A 11 -12.48 -0.44 0.61
CA SER A 11 -12.35 -1.90 0.63
C SER A 11 -12.38 -2.47 -0.79
N VAL A 12 -11.47 -3.40 -1.05
CA VAL A 12 -11.48 -4.21 -2.27
C VAL A 12 -12.05 -5.61 -2.01
N ASP A 13 -12.67 -5.81 -0.84
CA ASP A 13 -13.28 -7.08 -0.42
C ASP A 13 -12.28 -8.25 -0.43
N ILE A 14 -11.02 -7.95 -0.14
CA ILE A 14 -9.96 -8.92 0.09
C ILE A 14 -9.26 -8.48 1.38
N ALA A 15 -9.50 -9.20 2.47
CA ALA A 15 -9.11 -8.77 3.82
C ALA A 15 -7.62 -8.49 3.95
N VAL A 16 -6.77 -9.34 3.38
CA VAL A 16 -5.32 -9.17 3.45
C VAL A 16 -4.86 -7.88 2.75
N ILE A 17 -5.48 -7.52 1.63
CA ILE A 17 -5.18 -6.27 0.91
C ILE A 17 -5.71 -5.07 1.70
N ASP A 18 -6.94 -5.15 2.19
CA ASP A 18 -7.52 -4.07 2.99
C ASP A 18 -6.67 -3.76 4.22
N ASN A 19 -6.17 -4.80 4.90
CA ASN A 19 -5.32 -4.63 6.07
C ASN A 19 -3.99 -3.96 5.72
N GLN A 20 -3.42 -4.26 4.56
CA GLN A 20 -2.21 -3.60 4.09
C GLN A 20 -2.47 -2.14 3.73
N HIS A 21 -3.60 -1.83 3.10
CA HIS A 21 -3.99 -0.44 2.83
C HIS A 21 -4.18 0.35 4.12
N LYS A 22 -4.82 -0.25 5.13
CA LYS A 22 -4.95 0.37 6.46
C LYS A 22 -3.59 0.67 7.07
N ARG A 23 -2.63 -0.23 6.93
CA ARG A 23 -1.27 -0.02 7.45
C ARG A 23 -0.55 1.13 6.74
N ILE A 24 -0.74 1.27 5.44
CA ILE A 24 -0.19 2.40 4.67
C ILE A 24 -0.80 3.71 5.17
N ILE A 25 -2.10 3.74 5.41
CA ILE A 25 -2.79 4.90 5.99
C ILE A 25 -2.21 5.26 7.36
N ASP A 26 -1.94 4.26 8.19
CA ASP A 26 -1.31 4.47 9.51
C ASP A 26 0.07 5.14 9.37
N TYR A 27 0.89 4.70 8.42
CA TYR A 27 2.19 5.33 8.15
C TYR A 27 2.03 6.79 7.68
N ILE A 28 1.05 7.06 6.84
CA ILE A 28 0.78 8.44 6.37
C ILE A 28 0.38 9.33 7.56
N ASN A 29 -0.47 8.81 8.45
CA ASN A 29 -0.86 9.52 9.66
C ASN A 29 0.33 9.74 10.61
N GLU A 30 1.17 8.75 10.77
CA GLU A 30 2.39 8.85 11.57
C GLU A 30 3.35 9.90 11.00
N LEU A 31 3.50 9.93 9.68
CA LEU A 31 4.27 10.97 9.01
C LEU A 31 3.76 12.37 9.34
N GLY A 32 2.43 12.53 9.35
CA GLY A 32 1.79 13.78 9.74
C GLY A 32 2.12 14.18 11.17
N THR A 33 2.04 13.24 12.08
CA THR A 33 2.33 13.48 13.49
C THR A 33 3.78 13.90 13.71
N VAL A 34 4.74 13.16 13.16
CA VAL A 34 6.17 13.48 13.36
C VAL A 34 6.58 14.77 12.65
N SER A 35 5.93 15.12 11.53
CA SER A 35 6.18 16.38 10.82
C SER A 35 5.84 17.61 11.65
N MET A 36 4.80 17.50 12.49
CA MET A 36 4.37 18.61 13.35
C MET A 36 5.43 19.02 14.35
N TYR A 37 6.30 18.10 14.75
CA TYR A 37 7.35 18.35 15.74
C TYR A 37 8.68 18.77 15.11
N HIS A 38 8.74 18.94 13.78
CA HIS A 38 9.93 19.32 13.02
C HIS A 38 11.16 18.46 13.31
N ASN A 39 10.97 17.20 13.67
CA ASN A 39 12.04 16.26 13.93
C ASN A 39 12.44 15.54 12.63
N LYS A 40 13.52 15.99 12.00
CA LYS A 40 13.97 15.45 10.71
C LYS A 40 14.31 13.97 10.75
N ASP A 41 14.92 13.50 11.84
CA ASP A 41 15.30 12.09 11.94
C ASP A 41 14.09 11.18 12.04
N LYS A 42 13.07 11.59 12.79
CA LYS A 42 11.80 10.83 12.90
C LYS A 42 11.04 10.83 11.58
N VAL A 43 10.98 11.97 10.91
CA VAL A 43 10.34 12.06 9.58
C VAL A 43 11.04 11.15 8.59
N HIS A 44 12.38 11.17 8.57
CA HIS A 44 13.16 10.28 7.70
C HIS A 44 12.88 8.81 8.00
N THR A 45 12.87 8.42 9.28
CA THR A 45 12.59 7.05 9.69
C THR A 45 11.20 6.59 9.24
N VAL A 46 10.20 7.43 9.41
CA VAL A 46 8.82 7.09 8.98
C VAL A 46 8.73 7.01 7.46
N LEU A 47 9.39 7.92 6.73
CA LEU A 47 9.44 7.87 5.26
C LEU A 47 10.06 6.57 4.76
N VAL A 48 11.19 6.15 5.32
CA VAL A 48 11.84 4.90 4.94
C VAL A 48 10.91 3.72 5.21
N SER A 49 10.28 3.68 6.38
CA SER A 49 9.34 2.62 6.75
C SER A 49 8.13 2.57 5.81
N LEU A 50 7.60 3.73 5.45
CA LEU A 50 6.47 3.83 4.50
C LEU A 50 6.87 3.30 3.13
N ILE A 51 8.03 3.69 2.62
CA ILE A 51 8.53 3.21 1.32
C ILE A 51 8.71 1.69 1.35
N ASP A 52 9.39 1.17 2.36
CA ASP A 52 9.66 -0.27 2.47
C ASP A 52 8.36 -1.07 2.55
N TYR A 53 7.42 -0.63 3.35
CA TYR A 53 6.12 -1.29 3.47
C TYR A 53 5.34 -1.24 2.15
N THR A 54 5.36 -0.11 1.47
CA THR A 54 4.65 0.08 0.21
C THR A 54 5.25 -0.80 -0.89
N VAL A 55 6.56 -0.92 -0.95
CA VAL A 55 7.24 -1.85 -1.90
C VAL A 55 6.83 -3.29 -1.62
N SER A 56 6.81 -3.70 -0.36
CA SER A 56 6.38 -5.05 0.04
C SER A 56 4.92 -5.30 -0.33
N HIS A 57 4.05 -4.32 -0.07
CA HIS A 57 2.63 -4.39 -0.41
C HIS A 57 2.43 -4.53 -1.93
N PHE A 58 3.12 -3.72 -2.73
CA PHE A 58 3.01 -3.78 -4.18
C PHE A 58 3.48 -5.13 -4.72
N SER A 59 4.60 -5.64 -4.21
CA SER A 59 5.14 -6.95 -4.61
C SER A 59 4.18 -8.09 -4.26
N PHE A 60 3.58 -8.03 -3.08
CA PHE A 60 2.57 -8.99 -2.63
C PHE A 60 1.35 -8.96 -3.55
N GLU A 61 0.82 -7.77 -3.81
CA GLU A 61 -0.35 -7.56 -4.67
C GLU A 61 -0.10 -8.04 -6.09
N GLU A 62 1.07 -7.73 -6.66
CA GLU A 62 1.47 -8.19 -7.99
C GLU A 62 1.55 -9.71 -8.06
N SER A 63 1.99 -10.37 -6.98
CA SER A 63 2.02 -11.83 -6.89
C SER A 63 0.60 -12.41 -6.89
N LEU A 64 -0.35 -11.78 -6.21
CA LEU A 64 -1.76 -12.19 -6.25
C LEU A 64 -2.34 -12.05 -7.65
N MET A 65 -2.07 -10.94 -8.31
CA MET A 65 -2.54 -10.70 -9.68
C MET A 65 -1.94 -11.70 -10.67
N GLN A 66 -0.66 -12.02 -10.51
CA GLN A 66 0.02 -12.99 -11.36
C GLN A 66 -0.60 -14.38 -11.19
N GLU A 67 -0.82 -14.82 -9.95
CA GLU A 67 -1.45 -16.10 -9.65
C GLU A 67 -2.87 -16.18 -10.21
N ALA A 68 -3.59 -15.07 -10.18
CA ALA A 68 -4.95 -14.98 -10.71
C ALA A 68 -5.02 -14.88 -12.24
N GLY A 69 -3.90 -14.64 -12.91
CA GLY A 69 -3.85 -14.47 -14.37
C GLY A 69 -4.44 -13.14 -14.84
N TYR A 70 -4.29 -12.08 -14.04
CA TYR A 70 -4.82 -10.76 -14.38
C TYR A 70 -4.15 -10.19 -15.63
N SER A 71 -4.94 -9.89 -16.65
CA SER A 71 -4.44 -9.48 -17.98
C SER A 71 -3.75 -8.11 -17.98
N MET A 72 -4.09 -7.23 -17.04
CA MET A 72 -3.53 -5.87 -16.95
C MET A 72 -2.39 -5.76 -15.94
N LEU A 73 -1.79 -6.89 -15.56
CA LEU A 73 -0.72 -6.92 -14.55
C LEU A 73 0.44 -5.98 -14.90
N GLU A 74 0.93 -6.02 -16.13
CA GLU A 74 2.08 -5.18 -16.52
C GLU A 74 1.77 -3.69 -16.43
N ALA A 75 0.55 -3.29 -16.81
CA ALA A 75 0.11 -1.91 -16.66
C ALA A 75 0.03 -1.50 -15.18
N HIS A 76 -0.47 -2.39 -14.33
CA HIS A 76 -0.57 -2.16 -12.88
C HIS A 76 0.81 -2.03 -12.25
N LYS A 77 1.77 -2.87 -12.63
CA LYS A 77 3.17 -2.76 -12.19
C LYS A 77 3.79 -1.41 -12.53
N LYS A 78 3.50 -0.88 -13.71
CA LYS A 78 4.01 0.43 -14.14
C LYS A 78 3.47 1.55 -13.25
N VAL A 79 2.21 1.47 -12.84
CA VAL A 79 1.61 2.43 -11.91
C VAL A 79 2.32 2.36 -10.55
N HIS A 80 2.56 1.16 -10.04
CA HIS A 80 3.30 0.96 -8.80
C HIS A 80 4.71 1.54 -8.85
N PHE A 81 5.42 1.24 -9.93
CA PHE A 81 6.80 1.72 -10.12
C PHE A 81 6.86 3.26 -10.15
N ALA A 82 5.97 3.89 -10.89
CA ALA A 82 5.90 5.35 -10.98
C ALA A 82 5.64 5.98 -9.61
N PHE A 83 4.81 5.35 -8.80
CA PHE A 83 4.53 5.84 -7.45
C PHE A 83 5.75 5.75 -6.54
N ILE A 84 6.47 4.64 -6.56
CA ILE A 84 7.69 4.49 -5.77
C ILE A 84 8.75 5.51 -6.17
N GLU A 85 8.93 5.74 -7.47
CA GLU A 85 9.84 6.79 -7.95
C GLU A 85 9.43 8.16 -7.43
N ARG A 86 8.13 8.43 -7.39
CA ARG A 86 7.61 9.71 -6.90
C ARG A 86 7.88 9.90 -5.40
N ILE A 87 7.68 8.87 -4.57
CA ILE A 87 7.99 8.94 -3.14
C ILE A 87 9.50 9.16 -2.94
N ASN A 88 10.34 8.43 -3.67
CA ASN A 88 11.79 8.58 -3.58
C ASN A 88 12.25 9.98 -3.98
N PHE A 89 11.62 10.58 -4.97
CA PHE A 89 11.90 11.97 -5.37
C PHE A 89 11.58 12.95 -4.23
N PHE A 90 10.44 12.79 -3.57
CA PHE A 90 10.10 13.60 -2.40
C PHE A 90 11.06 13.37 -1.24
N LYS A 91 11.48 12.13 -1.01
CA LYS A 91 12.44 11.78 0.03
C LYS A 91 13.78 12.50 -0.20
N GLU A 92 14.29 12.52 -1.43
CA GLU A 92 15.52 13.24 -1.77
C GLU A 92 15.40 14.73 -1.52
N ARG A 93 14.29 15.33 -1.91
CA ARG A 93 14.02 16.75 -1.65
C ARG A 93 14.02 17.03 -0.14
N TYR A 94 13.41 16.15 0.63
CA TYR A 94 13.38 16.30 2.09
C TYR A 94 14.79 16.18 2.69
N GLU A 95 15.59 15.22 2.23
CA GLU A 95 16.98 15.05 2.66
C GLU A 95 17.85 16.26 2.31
N ASN A 96 17.53 16.97 1.23
CA ASN A 96 18.20 18.19 0.80
C ASN A 96 17.70 19.44 1.56
N GLY A 97 16.87 19.28 2.56
CA GLY A 97 16.43 20.35 3.45
C GLY A 97 15.14 21.05 3.06
N GLU A 98 14.43 20.58 2.02
CA GLU A 98 13.15 21.17 1.65
C GLU A 98 12.04 20.68 2.58
N ASP A 99 11.17 21.60 3.01
CA ASP A 99 10.03 21.28 3.86
C ASP A 99 8.84 20.85 2.99
N ILE A 100 8.81 19.57 2.60
CA ILE A 100 7.80 19.03 1.68
C ILE A 100 6.89 18.00 2.34
N ALA A 101 7.00 17.79 3.65
CA ALA A 101 6.25 16.71 4.31
C ALA A 101 4.74 16.84 4.14
N LYS A 102 4.20 18.06 4.30
CA LYS A 102 2.77 18.31 4.12
C LYS A 102 2.31 18.06 2.69
N GLN A 103 3.09 18.52 1.72
CA GLN A 103 2.80 18.32 0.31
C GLN A 103 2.83 16.83 -0.04
N LEU A 104 3.85 16.11 0.47
CA LEU A 104 3.97 14.67 0.27
C LEU A 104 2.76 13.93 0.84
N MET A 105 2.31 14.28 2.04
CA MET A 105 1.16 13.62 2.65
C MET A 105 -0.11 13.79 1.85
N MET A 106 -0.37 15.00 1.36
CA MET A 106 -1.54 15.28 0.50
C MET A 106 -1.46 14.46 -0.79
N ASP A 107 -0.29 14.42 -1.38
CA ASP A 107 -0.03 13.69 -2.63
C ASP A 107 -0.24 12.19 -2.45
N LEU A 108 0.30 11.63 -1.36
CA LEU A 108 0.13 10.22 -1.02
C LEU A 108 -1.34 9.86 -0.81
N GLN A 109 -2.06 10.70 -0.09
CA GLN A 109 -3.48 10.46 0.21
C GLN A 109 -4.31 10.45 -1.07
N ILE A 110 -4.13 11.44 -1.93
CA ILE A 110 -4.86 11.53 -3.20
C ILE A 110 -4.51 10.33 -4.09
N TRP A 111 -3.23 10.02 -4.22
CA TRP A 111 -2.79 8.90 -5.05
C TRP A 111 -3.36 7.58 -4.55
N LEU A 112 -3.26 7.32 -3.25
CA LEU A 112 -3.69 6.04 -2.68
C LEU A 112 -5.20 5.84 -2.86
N ILE A 113 -6.00 6.87 -2.60
CA ILE A 113 -7.46 6.79 -2.79
C ILE A 113 -7.79 6.44 -4.24
N ASN A 114 -7.20 7.16 -5.20
CA ASN A 114 -7.46 6.93 -6.62
C ASN A 114 -7.00 5.55 -7.06
N HIS A 115 -5.82 5.11 -6.61
CA HIS A 115 -5.27 3.81 -6.96
C HIS A 115 -6.15 2.67 -6.43
N ILE A 116 -6.56 2.74 -5.18
CA ILE A 116 -7.43 1.71 -4.59
C ILE A 116 -8.77 1.65 -5.32
N GLN A 117 -9.42 2.79 -5.53
CA GLN A 117 -10.77 2.85 -6.07
C GLN A 117 -10.84 2.52 -7.57
N HIS A 118 -9.77 2.71 -8.30
CA HIS A 118 -9.73 2.45 -9.75
C HIS A 118 -8.89 1.23 -10.09
N ASP A 119 -7.61 1.25 -9.75
CA ASP A 119 -6.69 0.21 -10.21
C ASP A 119 -6.85 -1.10 -9.42
N ASP A 120 -6.94 -1.02 -8.10
CA ASP A 120 -7.05 -2.21 -7.26
C ASP A 120 -8.45 -2.83 -7.35
N THR A 121 -9.48 -2.02 -7.49
CA THR A 121 -10.84 -2.51 -7.71
C THR A 121 -10.96 -3.30 -9.00
N ASP A 122 -10.17 -2.95 -10.01
CA ASP A 122 -10.21 -3.61 -11.32
C ASP A 122 -9.79 -5.09 -11.25
N TYR A 123 -8.84 -5.47 -10.38
CA TYR A 123 -8.42 -6.87 -10.26
C TYR A 123 -9.25 -7.68 -9.24
N LYS A 124 -10.10 -7.02 -8.49
CA LYS A 124 -10.80 -7.59 -7.33
C LYS A 124 -11.47 -8.93 -7.63
N GLU A 125 -12.29 -8.99 -8.67
CA GLU A 125 -13.06 -10.19 -8.98
C GLU A 125 -12.19 -11.39 -9.36
N ILE A 126 -11.15 -11.16 -10.17
CA ILE A 126 -10.29 -12.26 -10.62
C ILE A 126 -9.42 -12.80 -9.47
N VAL A 127 -8.97 -11.92 -8.58
CA VAL A 127 -8.21 -12.33 -7.39
C VAL A 127 -9.11 -13.08 -6.42
N GLN A 128 -10.33 -12.60 -6.18
CA GLN A 128 -11.32 -13.31 -5.34
C GLN A 128 -11.58 -14.73 -5.88
N ALA A 129 -11.78 -14.86 -7.19
CA ALA A 129 -12.01 -16.16 -7.82
C ALA A 129 -10.81 -17.10 -7.63
N MET A 130 -9.61 -16.58 -7.77
CA MET A 130 -8.37 -17.37 -7.55
C MET A 130 -8.29 -17.85 -6.10
N LEU A 131 -8.54 -16.97 -5.13
CA LEU A 131 -8.51 -17.33 -3.71
C LEU A 131 -9.56 -18.41 -3.40
N GLN A 132 -10.78 -18.29 -3.95
CA GLN A 132 -11.83 -19.27 -3.75
C GLN A 132 -11.45 -20.64 -4.30
N LYS A 133 -10.78 -20.71 -5.46
CA LYS A 133 -10.25 -21.96 -6.02
C LYS A 133 -9.24 -22.63 -5.11
N LYS A 134 -8.48 -21.84 -4.35
CA LYS A 134 -7.52 -22.32 -3.35
C LYS A 134 -8.19 -22.60 -2.00
N GLN A 135 -9.51 -22.48 -1.90
CA GLN A 135 -10.29 -22.67 -0.68
C GLN A 135 -9.91 -21.64 0.41
N ILE A 136 -9.58 -20.41 -0.02
CA ILE A 136 -9.30 -19.27 0.85
C ILE A 136 -10.46 -18.30 0.73
N ALA A 137 -11.14 -18.01 1.85
CA ALA A 137 -12.19 -17.01 1.86
C ALA A 137 -11.58 -15.62 1.72
N PRO A 138 -11.98 -14.80 0.71
CA PRO A 138 -11.34 -13.49 0.48
C PRO A 138 -11.44 -12.53 1.68
N MET A 139 -12.49 -12.63 2.48
CA MET A 139 -12.72 -11.77 3.65
C MET A 139 -12.34 -12.43 4.97
N GLU A 140 -11.54 -13.51 4.93
CA GLU A 140 -11.09 -14.17 6.15
C GLU A 140 -10.10 -13.29 6.91
N GLY A 141 -10.44 -12.95 8.18
CA GLY A 141 -9.61 -12.11 9.02
C GLY A 141 -8.42 -12.82 9.65
N GLN A 142 -8.48 -14.16 9.77
CA GLN A 142 -7.38 -14.99 10.25
C GLN A 142 -6.88 -15.87 9.13
N ILE A 143 -5.61 -15.68 8.78
CA ILE A 143 -4.98 -16.46 7.73
C ILE A 143 -4.30 -17.66 8.37
N LYS A 144 -4.77 -18.86 7.99
CA LYS A 144 -4.19 -20.13 8.44
C LYS A 144 -2.99 -20.49 7.57
N ASP A 145 -2.22 -21.46 8.02
CA ASP A 145 -1.08 -21.98 7.24
C ASP A 145 -1.52 -22.39 5.83
N GLY A 146 -0.72 -22.03 4.83
CA GLY A 146 -1.00 -22.34 3.45
C GLY A 146 -0.32 -21.37 2.49
N TRP A 147 -0.78 -21.38 1.25
CA TRP A 147 -0.20 -20.59 0.16
C TRP A 147 -0.17 -19.08 0.47
N LEU A 148 -1.27 -18.53 0.99
CA LEU A 148 -1.36 -17.09 1.28
C LEU A 148 -0.43 -16.70 2.43
N THR A 149 -0.35 -17.51 3.49
CA THR A 149 0.57 -17.26 4.61
C THR A 149 2.01 -17.27 4.14
N THR A 150 2.38 -18.24 3.29
CA THR A 150 3.73 -18.31 2.70
C THR A 150 4.05 -17.05 1.92
N LEU A 151 3.10 -16.54 1.15
CA LEU A 151 3.27 -15.32 0.37
C LEU A 151 3.44 -14.09 1.27
N ILE A 152 2.66 -13.99 2.33
CA ILE A 152 2.79 -12.91 3.32
C ILE A 152 4.19 -12.94 3.95
N ASP A 153 4.64 -14.12 4.38
CA ASP A 153 5.95 -14.28 5.01
C ASP A 153 7.09 -13.89 4.07
N LYS A 154 6.94 -14.15 2.78
CA LYS A 154 7.94 -13.79 1.77
C LYS A 154 8.18 -12.28 1.70
N PHE A 155 7.15 -11.47 1.83
CA PHE A 155 7.24 -10.02 1.61
C PHE A 155 7.24 -9.18 2.88
N PHE A 156 6.73 -9.69 4.00
CA PHE A 156 6.54 -8.89 5.22
C PHE A 156 7.33 -9.41 6.45
N LYS A 157 8.10 -10.47 6.30
CA LYS A 157 8.93 -11.01 7.42
C LYS A 157 10.39 -11.15 7.08
#